data_fb6da469e9fc6457d6aedc1354cfb43a
#
_entry.id   fb6da469e9fc6457d6aedc1354cfb43a
#
_cell.length_a   1.000
_cell.length_b   1.000
_cell.length_c   1.000
_cell.angle_alpha   90.00
_cell.angle_beta   90.00
_cell.angle_gamma   90.00
#
_symmetry.space_group_name_H-M   'P 1'
#
loop_
_entity.id
_entity.type
_entity.pdbx_description
1 polymer ?
#
loop_
_entity_poly.entity_id
_entity_poly.type
_entity_poly.pdbx_seq_one_letter_code
_entity_poly.pdbx_strand_id
1 'polypeptide(L)'
;SMVIQLGHQILDGKAPTLFEGSDQILRDFINIEDVVQANIKACNPKENGTYNVGTSTPRSFQAIADILQAELGTDLGTNYIKNPYDGYQMHTQADISTSQTNLGFEPVVSLEEGIKAYISDIKRLHSTDIS
;
A
#
# COMPACT_ATOMS: atom_id res chain seq x y z
N SER A 1 -0.36 3.45 9.41
CA SER A 1 -0.09 2.80 8.12
C SER A 1 0.19 1.31 8.33
N MET A 2 -0.44 0.47 7.55
CA MET A 2 -0.20 -0.98 7.59
C MET A 2 1.27 -1.32 7.28
N VAL A 3 1.87 -0.66 6.31
CA VAL A 3 3.27 -0.91 5.92
C VAL A 3 4.21 -0.64 7.10
N ILE A 4 4.02 0.47 7.81
CA ILE A 4 4.82 0.81 8.99
C ILE A 4 4.59 -0.22 10.11
N GLN A 5 3.35 -0.57 10.41
CA GLN A 5 3.02 -1.51 11.47
C GLN A 5 3.64 -2.89 11.24
N LEU A 6 3.46 -3.43 10.05
CA LEU A 6 4.05 -4.72 9.69
C LEU A 6 5.58 -4.65 9.66
N GLY A 7 6.15 -3.57 9.14
CA GLY A 7 7.59 -3.35 9.13
C GLY A 7 8.19 -3.32 10.54
N HIS A 8 7.52 -2.65 11.48
CA HIS A 8 7.96 -2.59 12.88
C HIS A 8 7.87 -3.96 13.56
N GLN A 9 6.83 -4.76 13.29
CA GLN A 9 6.75 -6.13 13.80
C GLN A 9 7.94 -6.96 13.33
N ILE A 10 8.28 -6.88 12.06
CA ILE A 10 9.40 -7.61 11.48
C ILE A 10 10.74 -7.14 12.06
N LEU A 11 10.93 -5.83 12.24
CA LEU A 11 12.14 -5.28 12.86
C LEU A 11 12.30 -5.71 14.31
N ASP A 12 11.19 -5.99 15.01
CA ASP A 12 11.19 -6.55 16.37
C ASP A 12 11.43 -8.06 16.38
N GLY A 13 11.66 -8.69 15.24
CA GLY A 13 11.88 -10.12 15.13
C GLY A 13 10.60 -10.95 15.22
N LYS A 14 9.45 -10.34 15.00
CA LYS A 14 8.14 -10.98 15.08
C LYS A 14 7.55 -11.20 13.69
N ALA A 15 6.92 -12.36 13.48
CA ALA A 15 6.15 -12.60 12.26
C ALA A 15 5.05 -11.54 12.14
N PRO A 16 4.88 -10.92 10.96
CA PRO A 16 3.83 -9.94 10.77
C PRO A 16 2.45 -10.58 10.98
N THR A 17 1.57 -9.85 11.66
CA THR A 17 0.22 -10.32 11.99
C THR A 17 -0.77 -9.87 10.93
N LEU A 18 -1.44 -10.82 10.29
CA LEU A 18 -2.47 -10.60 9.27
C LEU A 18 -3.74 -11.37 9.65
N PHE A 19 -4.87 -10.96 9.07
CA PHE A 19 -6.08 -11.75 9.17
C PHE A 19 -5.98 -13.01 8.33
N GLU A 20 -6.63 -14.09 8.77
CA GLU A 20 -6.78 -15.29 7.96
C GLU A 20 -7.40 -14.92 6.61
N GLY A 21 -6.87 -15.50 5.52
CA GLY A 21 -7.33 -15.19 4.17
C GLY A 21 -6.76 -13.89 3.59
N SER A 22 -5.70 -13.32 4.16
CA SER A 22 -5.09 -12.06 3.70
C SER A 22 -4.50 -12.12 2.29
N ASP A 23 -4.28 -13.31 1.75
CA ASP A 23 -3.92 -13.50 0.34
C ASP A 23 -5.09 -13.19 -0.62
N GLN A 24 -6.32 -13.18 -0.11
CA GLN A 24 -7.55 -12.85 -0.84
C GLN A 24 -8.10 -11.46 -0.51
N ILE A 25 -7.53 -10.74 0.45
CA ILE A 25 -7.93 -9.38 0.79
C ILE A 25 -7.10 -8.42 -0.04
N LEU A 26 -7.73 -7.78 -1.01
CA LEU A 26 -7.07 -6.94 -2.00
C LEU A 26 -7.40 -5.47 -1.79
N ARG A 27 -6.38 -4.62 -1.93
CA ARG A 27 -6.51 -3.16 -1.86
C ARG A 27 -5.73 -2.52 -2.99
N ASP A 28 -6.24 -1.40 -3.47
CA ASP A 28 -5.52 -0.58 -4.43
C ASP A 28 -4.58 0.36 -3.66
N PHE A 29 -3.37 -0.12 -3.41
CA PHE A 29 -2.33 0.67 -2.73
C PHE A 29 -1.67 1.61 -3.73
N ILE A 30 -1.57 2.88 -3.36
CA ILE A 30 -0.94 3.90 -4.20
C ILE A 30 0.17 4.61 -3.44
N ASN A 31 1.28 4.88 -4.12
CA ASN A 31 2.39 5.65 -3.56
C ASN A 31 2.02 7.14 -3.49
N ILE A 32 2.47 7.81 -2.44
CA ILE A 32 2.18 9.23 -2.23
C ILE A 32 2.68 10.11 -3.38
N GLU A 33 3.76 9.76 -4.03
CA GLU A 33 4.28 10.54 -5.17
C GLU A 33 3.33 10.49 -6.36
N ASP A 34 2.67 9.36 -6.60
CA ASP A 34 1.62 9.26 -7.62
C ASP A 34 0.40 10.09 -7.25
N VAL A 35 0.04 10.16 -5.96
CA VAL A 35 -1.04 11.04 -5.48
C VAL A 35 -0.68 12.50 -5.70
N VAL A 36 0.56 12.90 -5.38
CA VAL A 36 1.05 14.27 -5.61
C VAL A 36 1.01 14.61 -7.10
N GLN A 37 1.45 13.71 -7.95
CA GLN A 37 1.38 13.88 -9.40
C GLN A 37 -0.06 14.14 -9.86
N ALA A 38 -1.01 13.35 -9.37
CA ALA A 38 -2.42 13.51 -9.72
C ALA A 38 -2.95 14.89 -9.30
N ASN A 39 -2.59 15.35 -8.10
CA ASN A 39 -2.98 16.68 -7.62
C ASN A 39 -2.42 17.80 -8.49
N ILE A 40 -1.15 17.72 -8.90
CA ILE A 40 -0.53 18.70 -9.78
C ILE A 40 -1.26 18.72 -11.15
N LYS A 41 -1.54 17.56 -11.70
CA LYS A 41 -2.25 17.45 -12.99
C LYS A 41 -3.69 17.94 -12.90
N ALA A 42 -4.33 17.78 -11.74
CA ALA A 42 -5.69 18.27 -11.51
C ALA A 42 -5.79 19.80 -11.48
N CYS A 43 -4.67 20.51 -11.40
CA CYS A 43 -4.67 21.99 -11.51
C CYS A 43 -5.02 22.47 -12.92
N ASN A 44 -4.89 21.64 -13.94
CA ASN A 44 -5.19 22.00 -15.33
C ASN A 44 -5.88 20.81 -16.06
N PRO A 45 -7.10 20.45 -15.66
CA PRO A 45 -7.80 19.32 -16.26
C PRO A 45 -8.38 19.69 -17.63
N LYS A 46 -8.60 18.68 -18.48
CA LYS A 46 -9.36 18.85 -19.73
C LYS A 46 -10.83 19.18 -19.45
N GLU A 47 -11.37 18.56 -18.39
CA GLU A 47 -12.74 18.81 -17.90
C GLU A 47 -12.70 18.89 -16.38
N ASN A 48 -13.49 19.82 -15.82
CA ASN A 48 -13.67 19.89 -14.38
C ASN A 48 -14.53 18.72 -13.89
N GLY A 49 -14.22 18.19 -12.72
CA GLY A 49 -14.96 17.07 -12.16
C GLY A 49 -14.27 16.47 -10.94
N THR A 50 -14.80 15.33 -10.53
CA THR A 50 -14.22 14.50 -9.46
C THR A 50 -13.49 13.34 -10.11
N TYR A 51 -12.25 13.11 -9.66
CA TYR A 51 -11.38 12.10 -10.27
C TYR A 51 -10.89 11.10 -9.23
N ASN A 52 -10.99 9.81 -9.58
CA ASN A 52 -10.41 8.74 -8.76
C ASN A 52 -8.91 8.67 -8.98
N VAL A 53 -8.17 8.46 -7.88
CA VAL A 53 -6.72 8.31 -7.90
C VAL A 53 -6.36 6.98 -7.24
N GLY A 54 -5.72 6.12 -7.97
CA GLY A 54 -5.28 4.80 -7.55
C GLY A 54 -4.37 4.21 -8.61
N THR A 55 -4.01 2.95 -8.44
CA THR A 55 -3.18 2.23 -9.42
C THR A 55 -4.01 1.38 -10.38
N SER A 56 -5.26 1.10 -10.03
CA SER A 56 -6.11 0.13 -10.71
C SER A 56 -5.53 -1.30 -10.71
N THR A 57 -4.53 -1.54 -9.86
CA THR A 57 -3.84 -2.83 -9.72
C THR A 57 -3.89 -3.24 -8.26
N PRO A 58 -5.00 -3.86 -7.79
CA PRO A 58 -5.11 -4.25 -6.39
C PRO A 58 -4.10 -5.34 -6.02
N ARG A 59 -3.57 -5.23 -4.79
CA ARG A 59 -2.60 -6.17 -4.25
C ARG A 59 -3.08 -6.68 -2.90
N SER A 60 -2.66 -7.88 -2.53
CA SER A 60 -3.08 -8.48 -1.26
C SER A 60 -2.30 -7.93 -0.07
N PHE A 61 -2.90 -8.04 1.13
CA PHE A 61 -2.19 -7.74 2.38
C PHE A 61 -1.00 -8.69 2.57
N GLN A 62 -1.14 -9.94 2.13
CA GLN A 62 -0.05 -10.90 2.17
C GLN A 62 1.15 -10.42 1.33
N ALA A 63 0.90 -9.81 0.18
CA ALA A 63 1.96 -9.28 -0.68
C ALA A 63 2.80 -8.21 0.05
N ILE A 64 2.16 -7.34 0.83
CA ILE A 64 2.89 -6.32 1.62
C ILE A 64 3.84 -6.99 2.61
N ALA A 65 3.35 -7.98 3.36
CA ALA A 65 4.17 -8.69 4.35
C ALA A 65 5.35 -9.40 3.67
N ASP A 66 5.10 -10.05 2.54
CA ASP A 66 6.14 -10.78 1.81
C ASP A 66 7.21 -9.84 1.24
N ILE A 67 6.80 -8.70 0.68
CA ILE A 67 7.73 -7.69 0.16
C ILE A 67 8.58 -7.11 1.30
N LEU A 68 7.96 -6.78 2.43
CA LEU A 68 8.67 -6.24 3.59
C LEU A 68 9.73 -7.24 4.10
N GLN A 69 9.39 -8.51 4.20
CA GLN A 69 10.35 -9.53 4.64
C GLN A 69 11.50 -9.68 3.65
N ALA A 70 11.23 -9.66 2.36
CA ALA A 70 12.26 -9.72 1.34
C ALA A 70 13.21 -8.52 1.42
N GLU A 71 12.68 -7.31 1.58
CA GLU A 71 13.48 -6.08 1.67
C GLU A 71 14.24 -5.95 2.99
N LEU A 72 13.70 -6.49 4.08
CA LEU A 72 14.35 -6.47 5.39
C LEU A 72 15.27 -7.68 5.62
N GLY A 73 15.32 -8.61 4.66
CA GLY A 73 16.18 -9.80 4.74
C GLY A 73 15.76 -10.79 5.81
N THR A 74 14.47 -10.95 6.05
CA THR A 74 13.90 -11.86 7.06
C THR A 74 13.06 -12.95 6.43
N ASP A 75 12.82 -14.03 7.19
CA ASP A 75 11.95 -15.13 6.82
C ASP A 75 11.22 -15.62 8.08
N LEU A 76 10.37 -14.76 8.61
CA LEU A 76 9.68 -14.98 9.89
C LEU A 76 8.32 -15.67 9.72
N GLY A 77 7.88 -15.89 8.47
CA GLY A 77 6.52 -16.36 8.20
C GLY A 77 5.48 -15.29 8.45
N THR A 78 4.24 -15.71 8.65
CA THR A 78 3.11 -14.81 8.92
C THR A 78 2.30 -15.35 10.09
N ASN A 79 1.91 -14.48 11.01
CA ASN A 79 1.01 -14.82 12.12
C ASN A 79 -0.43 -14.48 11.70
N TYR A 80 -1.26 -15.50 11.48
CA TYR A 80 -2.65 -15.32 11.09
C TYR A 80 -3.56 -15.30 12.29
N ILE A 81 -4.43 -14.29 12.35
CA ILE A 81 -5.49 -14.19 13.36
C ILE A 81 -6.85 -14.13 12.67
N LYS A 82 -7.89 -14.52 13.41
CA LYS A 82 -9.25 -14.44 12.92
C LYS A 82 -9.66 -12.97 12.74
N ASN A 83 -10.28 -12.64 11.60
CA ASN A 83 -10.83 -11.31 11.36
C ASN A 83 -12.05 -11.08 12.27
N PRO A 84 -12.02 -10.10 13.20
CA PRO A 84 -13.12 -9.84 14.11
C PRO A 84 -14.26 -9.01 13.48
N TYR A 85 -14.09 -8.53 12.25
CA TYR A 85 -15.04 -7.63 11.62
C TYR A 85 -15.96 -8.38 10.67
N ASP A 86 -17.28 -8.21 10.88
CA ASP A 86 -18.28 -8.69 9.93
C ASP A 86 -18.36 -7.74 8.74
N GLY A 87 -18.59 -8.30 7.53
CA GLY A 87 -18.72 -7.49 6.33
C GLY A 87 -17.42 -6.80 5.92
N TYR A 88 -16.27 -7.35 6.30
CA TYR A 88 -14.98 -6.78 5.95
C TYR A 88 -14.78 -6.75 4.44
N GLN A 89 -14.38 -5.59 3.92
CA GLN A 89 -14.23 -5.39 2.49
C GLN A 89 -13.05 -6.19 1.94
N MET A 90 -13.33 -7.09 0.99
CA MET A 90 -12.34 -8.02 0.45
C MET A 90 -11.58 -7.47 -0.74
N HIS A 91 -12.14 -6.47 -1.45
CA HIS A 91 -11.54 -5.97 -2.68
C HIS A 91 -11.84 -4.49 -2.85
N THR A 92 -10.81 -3.69 -3.08
CA THR A 92 -10.93 -2.32 -3.56
C THR A 92 -10.05 -2.12 -4.79
N GLN A 93 -10.57 -1.41 -5.75
CA GLN A 93 -9.85 -1.08 -6.98
C GLN A 93 -10.42 0.21 -7.55
N ALA A 94 -9.56 1.19 -7.81
CA ALA A 94 -9.97 2.43 -8.43
C ALA A 94 -10.16 2.25 -9.93
N ASP A 95 -11.22 2.83 -10.47
CA ASP A 95 -11.33 3.05 -11.91
C ASP A 95 -10.71 4.41 -12.21
N ILE A 96 -9.55 4.41 -12.84
CA ILE A 96 -8.78 5.61 -13.15
C ILE A 96 -8.90 6.06 -14.61
N SER A 97 -9.81 5.46 -15.38
CA SER A 97 -9.96 5.76 -16.81
C SER A 97 -10.22 7.24 -17.08
N THR A 98 -11.08 7.88 -16.30
CA THR A 98 -11.37 9.31 -16.43
C THR A 98 -10.18 10.17 -16.01
N SER A 99 -9.46 9.80 -14.97
CA SER A 99 -8.23 10.49 -14.54
C SER A 99 -7.14 10.40 -15.59
N GLN A 100 -7.00 9.24 -16.23
CA GLN A 100 -6.05 9.06 -17.33
C GLN A 100 -6.40 9.96 -18.52
N THR A 101 -7.68 9.98 -18.90
CA THR A 101 -8.16 10.73 -20.06
C THR A 101 -8.12 12.25 -19.83
N ASN A 102 -8.62 12.72 -18.70
CA ASN A 102 -8.82 14.16 -18.46
C ASN A 102 -7.67 14.85 -17.73
N LEU A 103 -6.88 14.11 -16.96
CA LEU A 103 -5.71 14.65 -16.23
C LEU A 103 -4.39 14.22 -16.84
N GLY A 104 -4.37 13.16 -17.65
CA GLY A 104 -3.13 12.53 -18.07
C GLY A 104 -2.42 11.82 -16.91
N PHE A 105 -3.18 11.41 -15.88
CA PHE A 105 -2.63 10.72 -14.72
C PHE A 105 -2.21 9.30 -15.10
N GLU A 106 -0.98 8.92 -14.69
CA GLU A 106 -0.48 7.55 -14.81
C GLU A 106 0.27 7.19 -13.53
N PRO A 107 -0.17 6.15 -12.81
CA PRO A 107 0.60 5.65 -11.68
C PRO A 107 1.88 4.98 -12.18
N VAL A 108 3.02 5.37 -11.61
CA VAL A 108 4.33 4.90 -12.08
C VAL A 108 5.13 4.15 -11.01
N VAL A 109 4.73 4.23 -9.74
CA VAL A 109 5.44 3.57 -8.65
C VAL A 109 4.72 2.28 -8.29
N SER A 110 5.37 1.13 -8.49
CA SER A 110 4.84 -0.17 -8.08
C SER A 110 4.84 -0.31 -6.56
N LEU A 111 4.08 -1.29 -6.05
CA LEU A 111 4.08 -1.61 -4.62
C LEU A 111 5.49 -2.00 -4.14
N GLU A 112 6.20 -2.80 -4.92
CA GLU A 112 7.57 -3.22 -4.63
C GLU A 112 8.52 -2.03 -4.55
N GLU A 113 8.48 -1.15 -5.54
CA GLU A 113 9.34 0.05 -5.59
C GLU A 113 9.01 1.01 -4.44
N GLY A 114 7.73 1.22 -4.17
CA GLY A 114 7.29 2.10 -3.09
C GLY A 114 7.72 1.61 -1.71
N ILE A 115 7.57 0.32 -1.44
CA ILE A 115 8.00 -0.27 -0.15
C ILE A 115 9.52 -0.21 -0.04
N LYS A 116 10.25 -0.58 -1.09
CA LYS A 116 11.73 -0.52 -1.09
C LYS A 116 12.24 0.88 -0.77
N ALA A 117 11.67 1.89 -1.40
CA ALA A 117 12.04 3.28 -1.15
C ALA A 117 11.71 3.75 0.27
N TYR A 118 10.74 3.12 0.93
CA TYR A 118 10.25 3.50 2.25
C TYR A 118 10.98 2.78 3.40
N ILE A 119 11.81 1.80 3.11
CA ILE A 119 12.50 0.99 4.14
C ILE A 119 13.33 1.85 5.10
N SER A 120 14.06 2.85 4.60
CA SER A 120 14.86 3.73 5.46
C SER A 120 13.99 4.51 6.44
N ASP A 121 12.83 4.99 6.02
CA ASP A 121 11.87 5.67 6.89
C ASP A 121 11.25 4.72 7.92
N ILE A 122 10.92 3.50 7.52
CA ILE A 122 10.41 2.48 8.44
C ILE A 122 11.41 2.22 9.56
N LYS A 123 12.69 2.06 9.23
CA LYS A 123 13.76 1.87 10.20
C LYS A 123 13.96 3.08 11.11
N ARG A 124 13.92 4.28 10.53
CA ARG A 124 14.04 5.53 11.29
C ARG A 124 12.90 5.70 12.29
N LEU A 125 11.67 5.48 11.84
CA LEU A 125 10.48 5.59 12.69
C LEU A 125 10.47 4.54 13.79
N HIS A 126 10.95 3.33 13.51
CA HIS A 126 11.09 2.27 14.51
C HIS A 126 12.08 2.66 15.61
N SER A 127 13.21 3.25 15.24
CA SER A 127 14.24 3.65 16.21
C SER A 127 13.81 4.82 17.10
N THR A 128 12.83 5.63 16.66
CA THR A 128 12.27 6.76 17.43
C THR A 128 11.00 6.39 18.17
N ASP A 129 10.56 5.13 18.10
CA ASP A 129 9.34 4.59 18.73
C ASP A 129 8.07 5.35 18.31
N ILE A 130 8.05 5.86 17.09
CA ILE A 130 6.87 6.47 16.48
C ILE A 130 6.20 5.41 15.61
N SER A 131 5.01 5.01 15.99
CA SER A 131 4.22 3.98 15.29
C SER A 131 2.98 4.56 14.60
#